data_68457b0d19f4f42faca0ed889f77f55e
#
_entry.id   68457b0d19f4f42faca0ed889f77f55e
#
_cell.length_a   1.000
_cell.length_b   1.000
_cell.length_c   1.000
_cell.angle_alpha   90.00
_cell.angle_beta   90.00
_cell.angle_gamma   90.00
#
_symmetry.space_group_name_H-M   'P 1'
#
loop_
_entity.id
_entity.type
_entity.pdbx_description
1 polymer ?
#
loop_
_entity_poly.entity_id
_entity_poly.type
_entity_poly.pdbx_seq_one_letter_code
_entity_poly.pdbx_strand_id
1 'polypeptide(L)'
;MRFDVVTIFPAMFGPVFQQGVIGRAIERGVVELLAHDLREHTHDRHRQVDDMPFGGGPGMVMKPEPVIEAVESLRAANPGPVILMEPWGELLDQQLAAKLAQEPGLIIVCGRYEGVDDRVRSALRAREISIGDYVLSGGEIPAMVLIDATARLVPGVVGDPGSLAQDSFADEMTGWPQFTRPAEYRGMTVPDVLLSGDHARIKQWRRQQAAQRRAHTKELKKT
;
A
#
# COMPACT_ATOMS: atom_id res chain seq x y z
N MET A 1 -3.75 8.97 11.48
CA MET A 1 -3.12 7.63 11.38
C MET A 1 -1.62 7.79 11.15
N ARG A 2 -0.79 6.98 11.81
CA ARG A 2 0.67 7.08 11.73
C ARG A 2 1.26 5.88 10.99
N PHE A 3 2.21 6.14 10.09
CA PHE A 3 3.02 5.14 9.39
C PHE A 3 4.49 5.37 9.72
N ASP A 4 5.12 4.39 10.35
CA ASP A 4 6.57 4.34 10.55
C ASP A 4 7.15 3.28 9.61
N VAL A 5 8.08 3.67 8.77
CA VAL A 5 8.72 2.76 7.80
C VAL A 5 10.17 2.56 8.18
N VAL A 6 10.55 1.32 8.44
CA VAL A 6 11.94 0.91 8.73
C VAL A 6 12.57 0.42 7.42
N THR A 7 13.60 1.12 6.94
CA THR A 7 14.21 0.87 5.62
C THR A 7 15.67 1.30 5.60
N ILE A 8 16.44 0.78 4.66
CA ILE A 8 17.80 1.28 4.36
C ILE A 8 17.81 2.42 3.32
N PHE A 9 16.63 2.79 2.78
CA PHE A 9 16.47 3.86 1.79
C PHE A 9 15.35 4.85 2.15
N PRO A 10 15.43 5.56 3.29
CA PRO A 10 14.36 6.45 3.74
C PRO A 10 14.03 7.57 2.76
N ALA A 11 15.02 8.02 1.98
CA ALA A 11 14.83 9.07 0.97
C ALA A 11 13.86 8.69 -0.17
N MET A 12 13.53 7.42 -0.36
CA MET A 12 12.58 6.98 -1.39
C MET A 12 11.15 7.45 -1.12
N PHE A 13 10.76 7.65 0.13
CA PHE A 13 9.36 7.89 0.52
C PHE A 13 8.92 9.35 0.31
N GLY A 14 9.80 10.31 0.57
CA GLY A 14 9.48 11.74 0.46
C GLY A 14 8.86 12.14 -0.89
N PRO A 15 9.51 11.90 -2.03
CA PRO A 15 9.01 12.33 -3.34
C PRO A 15 7.63 11.79 -3.70
N VAL A 16 7.30 10.57 -3.26
CA VAL A 16 6.02 9.91 -3.56
C VAL A 16 4.87 10.53 -2.76
N PHE A 17 5.11 10.84 -1.49
CA PHE A 17 4.07 11.25 -0.56
C PHE A 17 4.00 12.76 -0.28
N GLN A 18 4.83 13.56 -0.96
CA GLN A 18 4.75 15.03 -0.86
C GLN A 18 3.66 15.65 -1.75
N GLN A 19 3.00 14.86 -2.60
CA GLN A 19 2.03 15.35 -3.57
C GLN A 19 0.70 14.58 -3.49
N GLY A 20 -0.30 15.12 -4.18
CA GLY A 20 -1.60 14.47 -4.33
C GLY A 20 -2.45 14.48 -3.06
N VAL A 21 -3.30 13.47 -2.94
CA VAL A 21 -4.29 13.36 -1.85
C VAL A 21 -3.60 13.09 -0.52
N ILE A 22 -2.62 12.17 -0.51
CA ILE A 22 -1.90 11.78 0.72
C ILE A 22 -0.98 12.91 1.17
N GLY A 23 -0.27 13.59 0.26
CA GLY A 23 0.56 14.75 0.61
C GLY A 23 -0.23 15.82 1.35
N ARG A 24 -1.42 16.19 0.84
CA ARG A 24 -2.33 17.13 1.53
C ARG A 24 -2.83 16.60 2.87
N ALA A 25 -3.00 15.30 3.02
CA ALA A 25 -3.41 14.69 4.30
C ALA A 25 -2.28 14.75 5.33
N ILE A 26 -1.03 14.59 4.89
CA ILE A 26 0.18 14.76 5.72
C ILE A 26 0.31 16.23 6.15
N GLU A 27 0.21 17.18 5.23
CA GLU A 27 0.24 18.62 5.53
C GLU A 27 -0.80 19.04 6.56
N ARG A 28 -1.99 18.41 6.55
CA ARG A 28 -3.08 18.67 7.50
C ARG A 28 -2.97 17.86 8.80
N GLY A 29 -1.96 17.02 8.96
CA GLY A 29 -1.77 16.18 10.14
C GLY A 29 -2.80 15.04 10.29
N VAL A 30 -3.57 14.71 9.23
CA VAL A 30 -4.48 13.56 9.22
C VAL A 30 -3.72 12.24 9.11
N VAL A 31 -2.62 12.27 8.37
CA VAL A 31 -1.65 11.18 8.22
C VAL A 31 -0.29 11.69 8.65
N GLU A 32 0.44 10.87 9.38
CA GLU A 32 1.87 11.05 9.68
C GLU A 32 2.66 9.94 9.03
N LEU A 33 3.70 10.27 8.28
CA LEU A 33 4.57 9.30 7.61
C LEU A 33 6.02 9.62 7.95
N LEU A 34 6.69 8.68 8.61
CA LEU A 34 8.08 8.77 9.03
C LEU A 34 8.87 7.58 8.47
N ALA A 35 9.94 7.85 7.74
CA ALA A 35 10.86 6.82 7.25
C ALA A 35 12.16 6.87 8.08
N HIS A 36 12.49 5.73 8.69
CA HIS A 36 13.60 5.55 9.62
C HIS A 36 14.73 4.79 8.93
N ASP A 37 15.95 5.31 8.98
CA ASP A 37 17.13 4.61 8.46
C ASP A 37 17.50 3.47 9.42
N LEU A 38 17.36 2.24 8.97
CA LEU A 38 17.72 1.05 9.72
C LEU A 38 19.17 1.08 10.23
N ARG A 39 20.07 1.77 9.50
CA ARG A 39 21.47 1.89 9.89
C ARG A 39 21.69 2.68 11.18
N GLU A 40 20.71 3.42 11.67
CA GLU A 40 20.78 4.12 12.95
C GLU A 40 20.68 3.17 14.16
N HIS A 41 20.26 1.92 13.91
CA HIS A 41 20.13 0.86 14.91
C HIS A 41 21.24 -0.19 14.84
N THR A 42 22.37 0.13 14.19
CA THR A 42 23.57 -0.72 14.18
C THR A 42 24.60 -0.19 15.16
N HIS A 43 25.37 -1.11 15.76
CA HIS A 43 26.36 -0.76 16.79
C HIS A 43 27.81 -0.88 16.31
N ASP A 44 28.00 -1.33 15.06
CA ASP A 44 29.32 -1.45 14.46
C ASP A 44 29.72 -0.18 13.69
N ARG A 45 31.04 0.01 13.50
CA ARG A 45 31.60 1.17 12.80
C ARG A 45 31.13 1.29 11.34
N HIS A 46 30.80 0.19 10.69
CA HIS A 46 30.44 0.13 9.28
C HIS A 46 28.93 0.23 9.07
N ARG A 47 28.14 0.27 10.16
CA ARG A 47 26.66 0.36 10.15
C ARG A 47 26.05 -0.77 9.31
N GLN A 48 26.56 -2.02 9.50
CA GLN A 48 26.15 -3.18 8.75
C GLN A 48 24.77 -3.68 9.17
N VAL A 49 23.89 -3.75 8.20
CA VAL A 49 22.49 -4.21 8.39
C VAL A 49 22.24 -5.62 7.84
N ASP A 50 23.25 -6.23 7.21
CA ASP A 50 23.16 -7.53 6.53
C ASP A 50 24.39 -8.38 6.80
N ASP A 51 24.28 -9.71 6.62
CA ASP A 51 25.37 -10.67 6.75
C ASP A 51 25.11 -11.89 5.88
N MET A 52 26.10 -12.78 5.75
CA MET A 52 26.00 -14.02 4.97
C MET A 52 24.94 -14.96 5.56
N PRO A 53 24.12 -15.62 4.71
CA PRO A 53 23.13 -16.57 5.19
C PRO A 53 23.76 -17.82 5.82
N PHE A 54 23.20 -18.28 6.93
CA PHE A 54 23.50 -19.61 7.42
C PHE A 54 23.07 -20.67 6.39
N GLY A 55 23.85 -21.71 6.23
CA GLY A 55 23.62 -22.73 5.21
C GLY A 55 24.28 -22.40 3.88
N GLY A 56 24.87 -21.23 3.71
CA GLY A 56 25.52 -20.78 2.47
C GLY A 56 24.50 -20.34 1.41
N GLY A 57 24.99 -19.99 0.24
CA GLY A 57 24.21 -19.49 -0.88
C GLY A 57 24.68 -18.10 -1.33
N PRO A 58 24.20 -17.60 -2.48
CA PRO A 58 24.49 -16.26 -2.94
C PRO A 58 23.70 -15.22 -2.13
N GLY A 59 24.17 -13.98 -2.12
CA GLY A 59 23.47 -12.86 -1.52
C GLY A 59 23.73 -12.72 -0.01
N MET A 60 22.97 -11.81 0.61
CA MET A 60 23.06 -11.44 2.02
C MET A 60 21.67 -11.50 2.64
N VAL A 61 21.57 -11.53 3.96
CA VAL A 61 20.31 -11.51 4.71
C VAL A 61 20.36 -10.36 5.71
N MET A 62 19.26 -9.61 5.83
CA MET A 62 19.15 -8.53 6.81
C MET A 62 19.21 -9.09 8.22
N LYS A 63 20.07 -8.50 9.04
CA LYS A 63 20.31 -8.92 10.42
C LYS A 63 19.09 -8.67 11.30
N PRO A 64 18.83 -9.55 12.28
CA PRO A 64 17.67 -9.39 13.18
C PRO A 64 17.83 -8.24 14.17
N GLU A 65 19.05 -8.00 14.70
CA GLU A 65 19.28 -7.02 15.76
C GLU A 65 18.83 -5.62 15.35
N PRO A 66 19.33 -5.00 14.26
CA PRO A 66 18.96 -3.64 13.93
C PRO A 66 17.47 -3.51 13.59
N VAL A 67 16.85 -4.54 12.98
CA VAL A 67 15.42 -4.50 12.64
C VAL A 67 14.56 -4.56 13.90
N ILE A 68 14.87 -5.45 14.83
CA ILE A 68 14.13 -5.59 16.10
C ILE A 68 14.25 -4.31 16.92
N GLU A 69 15.47 -3.80 17.10
CA GLU A 69 15.72 -2.57 17.86
C GLU A 69 15.03 -1.35 17.26
N ALA A 70 15.07 -1.21 15.93
CA ALA A 70 14.35 -0.14 15.23
C ALA A 70 12.86 -0.17 15.54
N VAL A 71 12.22 -1.33 15.38
CA VAL A 71 10.78 -1.49 15.62
C VAL A 71 10.43 -1.28 17.10
N GLU A 72 11.21 -1.83 18.03
CA GLU A 72 10.98 -1.66 19.46
C GLU A 72 11.08 -0.18 19.89
N SER A 73 12.01 0.58 19.32
CA SER A 73 12.13 2.01 19.59
C SER A 73 10.89 2.83 19.19
N LEU A 74 10.13 2.35 18.21
CA LEU A 74 8.93 3.01 17.70
C LEU A 74 7.65 2.66 18.46
N ARG A 75 7.65 1.56 19.24
CA ARG A 75 6.46 1.03 19.90
C ARG A 75 5.75 2.01 20.83
N ALA A 76 6.49 2.86 21.52
CA ALA A 76 5.88 3.87 22.41
C ALA A 76 5.08 4.92 21.66
N ALA A 77 5.51 5.29 20.45
CA ALA A 77 4.86 6.30 19.62
C ALA A 77 3.84 5.69 18.64
N ASN A 78 4.02 4.41 18.28
CA ASN A 78 3.16 3.69 17.34
C ASN A 78 2.86 2.28 17.89
N PRO A 79 1.72 2.08 18.57
CA PRO A 79 1.31 0.78 19.10
C PRO A 79 0.71 -0.16 18.04
N GLY A 80 0.61 0.28 16.79
CA GLY A 80 0.01 -0.48 15.69
C GLY A 80 0.76 -1.77 15.34
N PRO A 81 0.18 -2.63 14.50
CA PRO A 81 0.81 -3.88 14.08
C PRO A 81 2.10 -3.62 13.29
N VAL A 82 3.03 -4.57 13.40
CA VAL A 82 4.22 -4.63 12.55
C VAL A 82 3.89 -5.41 11.28
N ILE A 83 4.22 -4.80 10.15
CA ILE A 83 4.05 -5.38 8.82
C ILE A 83 5.43 -5.63 8.22
N LEU A 84 5.68 -6.85 7.78
CA LEU A 84 6.86 -7.21 7.01
C LEU A 84 6.44 -7.40 5.54
N MET A 85 7.06 -6.64 4.65
CA MET A 85 6.75 -6.76 3.21
C MET A 85 7.50 -7.96 2.64
N GLU A 86 6.76 -9.03 2.34
CA GLU A 86 7.29 -10.31 1.86
C GLU A 86 6.48 -10.85 0.68
N PRO A 87 7.13 -11.45 -0.34
CA PRO A 87 6.42 -11.93 -1.53
C PRO A 87 5.43 -13.08 -1.25
N TRP A 88 5.65 -13.87 -0.21
CA TRP A 88 4.79 -14.98 0.21
C TRP A 88 3.76 -14.62 1.28
N GLY A 89 3.70 -13.36 1.69
CA GLY A 89 2.75 -12.86 2.70
C GLY A 89 1.30 -12.89 2.24
N GLU A 90 0.39 -12.51 3.15
CA GLU A 90 -1.03 -12.33 2.84
C GLU A 90 -1.20 -11.29 1.74
N LEU A 91 -1.96 -11.60 0.69
CA LEU A 91 -2.16 -10.70 -0.43
C LEU A 91 -2.93 -9.44 0.01
N LEU A 92 -2.34 -8.28 -0.23
CA LEU A 92 -2.99 -6.99 -0.03
C LEU A 92 -4.15 -6.83 -1.01
N ASP A 93 -5.35 -6.83 -0.48
CA ASP A 93 -6.58 -6.48 -1.19
C ASP A 93 -7.28 -5.28 -0.55
N GLN A 94 -8.39 -4.83 -1.14
CA GLN A 94 -9.15 -3.69 -0.62
C GLN A 94 -9.72 -3.94 0.78
N GLN A 95 -10.08 -5.18 1.10
CA GLN A 95 -10.61 -5.54 2.41
C GLN A 95 -9.53 -5.49 3.50
N LEU A 96 -8.33 -5.99 3.17
CA LEU A 96 -7.19 -5.89 4.05
C LEU A 96 -6.77 -4.42 4.27
N ALA A 97 -6.70 -3.62 3.20
CA ALA A 97 -6.41 -2.19 3.32
C ALA A 97 -7.44 -1.48 4.22
N ALA A 98 -8.73 -1.80 4.09
CA ALA A 98 -9.78 -1.24 4.94
C ALA A 98 -9.67 -1.65 6.42
N LYS A 99 -9.23 -2.88 6.70
CA LYS A 99 -8.94 -3.31 8.08
C LYS A 99 -7.74 -2.56 8.65
N LEU A 100 -6.66 -2.45 7.89
CA LEU A 100 -5.45 -1.73 8.31
C LEU A 100 -5.70 -0.23 8.53
N ALA A 101 -6.62 0.38 7.77
CA ALA A 101 -7.01 1.78 7.95
C ALA A 101 -7.73 2.07 9.27
N GLN A 102 -8.17 1.04 10.01
CA GLN A 102 -8.80 1.18 11.33
C GLN A 102 -7.78 1.12 12.48
N GLU A 103 -6.55 0.74 12.19
CA GLU A 103 -5.47 0.70 13.17
C GLU A 103 -5.01 2.13 13.53
N PRO A 104 -4.51 2.36 14.74
CA PRO A 104 -3.98 3.67 15.14
C PRO A 104 -2.75 4.08 14.32
N GLY A 105 -1.99 3.10 13.85
CA GLY A 105 -0.82 3.24 13.00
C GLY A 105 -0.30 1.90 12.51
N LEU A 106 0.72 1.94 11.64
CA LEU A 106 1.43 0.76 11.15
C LEU A 106 2.92 0.98 11.27
N ILE A 107 3.67 -0.05 11.68
CA ILE A 107 5.13 -0.09 11.58
C ILE A 107 5.46 -1.04 10.44
N ILE A 108 6.08 -0.54 9.36
CA ILE A 108 6.31 -1.29 8.12
C ILE A 108 7.81 -1.53 7.97
N VAL A 109 8.22 -2.78 7.88
CA VAL A 109 9.60 -3.20 7.65
C VAL A 109 9.79 -3.53 6.18
N CYS A 110 10.75 -2.87 5.54
CA CYS A 110 11.10 -3.09 4.14
C CYS A 110 12.31 -4.03 4.06
N GLY A 111 12.07 -5.27 3.66
CA GLY A 111 13.13 -6.26 3.39
C GLY A 111 13.96 -5.89 2.17
N ARG A 112 15.23 -6.29 2.18
CA ARG A 112 16.19 -6.18 1.07
C ARG A 112 17.06 -7.43 1.01
N TYR A 113 17.89 -7.50 -0.04
CA TYR A 113 18.80 -8.64 -0.28
C TYR A 113 18.00 -9.94 -0.52
N GLU A 114 18.40 -11.06 0.11
CA GLU A 114 17.69 -12.33 0.04
C GLU A 114 16.49 -12.41 1.04
N GLY A 115 16.28 -11.34 1.83
CA GLY A 115 15.20 -11.22 2.81
C GLY A 115 15.68 -10.76 4.17
N VAL A 116 14.79 -10.87 5.15
CA VAL A 116 15.01 -10.52 6.55
C VAL A 116 15.14 -11.82 7.36
N ASP A 117 16.04 -11.86 8.34
CA ASP A 117 16.17 -13.01 9.24
C ASP A 117 14.83 -13.40 9.87
N ASP A 118 14.42 -14.67 9.76
CA ASP A 118 13.08 -15.14 10.19
C ASP A 118 12.79 -14.93 11.68
N ARG A 119 13.83 -14.74 12.52
CA ARG A 119 13.67 -14.39 13.93
C ARG A 119 12.95 -13.04 14.11
N VAL A 120 13.07 -12.12 13.16
CA VAL A 120 12.36 -10.83 13.17
C VAL A 120 10.85 -11.03 13.16
N ARG A 121 10.34 -11.89 12.26
CA ARG A 121 8.92 -12.22 12.16
C ARG A 121 8.38 -12.75 13.49
N SER A 122 9.10 -13.69 14.08
CA SER A 122 8.71 -14.33 15.34
C SER A 122 8.78 -13.39 16.54
N ALA A 123 9.89 -12.66 16.70
CA ALA A 123 10.12 -11.74 17.82
C ALA A 123 9.12 -10.58 17.83
N LEU A 124 8.86 -10.00 16.68
CA LEU A 124 7.98 -8.83 16.53
C LEU A 124 6.50 -9.21 16.33
N ARG A 125 6.18 -10.49 16.17
CA ARG A 125 4.86 -10.99 15.76
C ARG A 125 4.39 -10.26 14.48
N ALA A 126 5.32 -10.08 13.54
CA ALA A 126 5.08 -9.35 12.34
C ALA A 126 4.10 -10.10 11.43
N ARG A 127 3.18 -9.35 10.82
CA ARG A 127 2.30 -9.83 9.77
C ARG A 127 3.00 -9.66 8.42
N GLU A 128 3.14 -10.74 7.70
CA GLU A 128 3.71 -10.72 6.36
C GLU A 128 2.65 -10.35 5.34
N ILE A 129 2.95 -9.35 4.48
CA ILE A 129 2.02 -8.87 3.45
C ILE A 129 2.75 -8.82 2.10
N SER A 130 2.07 -9.36 1.06
CA SER A 130 2.48 -9.33 -0.34
C SER A 130 1.59 -8.38 -1.14
N ILE A 131 2.12 -7.80 -2.20
CA ILE A 131 1.33 -7.02 -3.19
C ILE A 131 1.10 -7.77 -4.50
N GLY A 132 1.52 -9.04 -4.59
CA GLY A 132 1.32 -9.88 -5.77
C GLY A 132 2.41 -10.93 -5.97
N ASP A 133 2.15 -11.87 -6.86
CA ASP A 133 3.01 -13.02 -7.17
C ASP A 133 4.16 -12.62 -8.12
N TYR A 134 5.06 -11.77 -7.66
CA TYR A 134 6.26 -11.35 -8.37
C TYR A 134 7.33 -10.85 -7.40
N VAL A 135 8.59 -10.93 -7.80
CA VAL A 135 9.72 -10.49 -6.99
C VAL A 135 10.11 -9.06 -7.36
N LEU A 136 10.30 -8.23 -6.32
CA LEU A 136 10.84 -6.88 -6.43
C LEU A 136 12.23 -6.79 -5.80
N SER A 137 12.94 -5.71 -6.07
CA SER A 137 14.29 -5.49 -5.52
C SER A 137 14.31 -5.15 -4.02
N GLY A 138 13.14 -5.01 -3.37
CA GLY A 138 12.99 -4.73 -1.95
C GLY A 138 11.60 -4.29 -1.56
N GLY A 139 11.38 -4.12 -0.26
CA GLY A 139 10.08 -3.86 0.35
C GLY A 139 9.58 -2.41 0.26
N GLU A 140 10.38 -1.45 -0.22
CA GLU A 140 9.99 -0.04 -0.21
C GLU A 140 8.83 0.26 -1.16
N ILE A 141 8.84 -0.26 -2.38
CA ILE A 141 7.73 -0.09 -3.34
C ILE A 141 6.46 -0.78 -2.84
N PRO A 142 6.50 -2.03 -2.38
CA PRO A 142 5.36 -2.66 -1.69
C PRO A 142 4.82 -1.86 -0.51
N ALA A 143 5.71 -1.32 0.33
CA ALA A 143 5.33 -0.46 1.46
C ALA A 143 4.59 0.81 0.98
N MET A 144 5.06 1.44 -0.09
CA MET A 144 4.39 2.61 -0.68
C MET A 144 3.00 2.26 -1.19
N VAL A 145 2.82 1.11 -1.84
CA VAL A 145 1.50 0.62 -2.29
C VAL A 145 0.57 0.39 -1.10
N LEU A 146 1.05 -0.25 -0.05
CA LEU A 146 0.29 -0.50 1.18
C LEU A 146 -0.12 0.82 1.84
N ILE A 147 0.81 1.77 1.98
CA ILE A 147 0.53 3.09 2.57
C ILE A 147 -0.51 3.83 1.75
N ASP A 148 -0.37 3.90 0.42
CA ASP A 148 -1.33 4.60 -0.45
C ASP A 148 -2.72 3.97 -0.35
N ALA A 149 -2.81 2.65 -0.50
CA ALA A 149 -4.08 1.91 -0.42
C ALA A 149 -4.79 2.07 0.93
N THR A 150 -4.02 2.11 2.03
CA THR A 150 -4.55 2.21 3.39
C THR A 150 -4.87 3.66 3.76
N ALA A 151 -3.96 4.60 3.53
CA ALA A 151 -4.08 5.99 3.94
C ALA A 151 -5.30 6.68 3.31
N ARG A 152 -5.60 6.40 2.02
CA ARG A 152 -6.78 6.98 1.36
C ARG A 152 -8.12 6.60 1.99
N LEU A 153 -8.16 5.49 2.77
CA LEU A 153 -9.34 5.01 3.47
C LEU A 153 -9.50 5.63 4.86
N VAL A 154 -8.48 6.34 5.35
CA VAL A 154 -8.54 7.05 6.62
C VAL A 154 -9.51 8.25 6.50
N PRO A 155 -10.46 8.41 7.45
CA PRO A 155 -11.39 9.54 7.43
C PRO A 155 -10.68 10.89 7.32
N GLY A 156 -11.16 11.73 6.39
CA GLY A 156 -10.59 13.06 6.16
C GLY A 156 -9.41 13.11 5.17
N VAL A 157 -8.91 12.00 4.67
CA VAL A 157 -7.86 11.98 3.63
C VAL A 157 -8.46 12.32 2.27
N VAL A 158 -9.52 11.64 1.87
CA VAL A 158 -10.28 11.95 0.65
C VAL A 158 -11.35 13.00 0.98
N GLY A 159 -11.46 14.02 0.14
CA GLY A 159 -12.35 15.17 0.41
C GLY A 159 -13.84 14.83 0.38
N ASP A 160 -14.27 13.90 -0.49
CA ASP A 160 -15.65 13.42 -0.59
C ASP A 160 -15.72 11.92 -0.25
N PRO A 161 -16.32 11.56 0.90
CA PRO A 161 -16.53 10.15 1.27
C PRO A 161 -17.34 9.36 0.23
N GLY A 162 -18.19 10.03 -0.54
CA GLY A 162 -18.94 9.41 -1.64
C GLY A 162 -18.04 8.89 -2.77
N SER A 163 -16.83 9.44 -2.92
CA SER A 163 -15.84 8.95 -3.88
C SER A 163 -15.34 7.55 -3.51
N LEU A 164 -15.11 7.28 -2.22
CA LEU A 164 -14.67 5.96 -1.72
C LEU A 164 -15.74 4.89 -1.93
N ALA A 165 -17.02 5.24 -1.75
CA ALA A 165 -18.15 4.33 -1.99
C ALA A 165 -18.31 3.97 -3.48
N GLN A 166 -17.78 4.77 -4.39
CA GLN A 166 -17.82 4.54 -5.84
C GLN A 166 -16.52 3.95 -6.40
N ASP A 167 -15.51 3.77 -5.57
CA ASP A 167 -14.24 3.16 -5.98
C ASP A 167 -14.43 1.69 -6.35
N SER A 168 -13.55 1.21 -7.23
CA SER A 168 -13.47 -0.20 -7.57
C SER A 168 -13.21 -1.01 -6.29
N PHE A 169 -13.93 -2.13 -6.15
CA PHE A 169 -13.84 -3.06 -5.00
C PHE A 169 -14.47 -2.58 -3.69
N ALA A 170 -15.07 -1.38 -3.61
CA ALA A 170 -15.77 -0.93 -2.39
C ALA A 170 -16.98 -1.85 -2.06
N ASP A 171 -17.78 -2.21 -3.07
CA ASP A 171 -19.00 -3.03 -2.96
C ASP A 171 -18.96 -4.28 -3.83
N GLU A 172 -17.89 -5.04 -3.85
CA GLU A 172 -17.69 -6.13 -4.79
C GLU A 172 -17.83 -5.73 -6.27
N MET A 173 -17.99 -4.45 -6.59
CA MET A 173 -18.15 -3.96 -7.95
C MET A 173 -16.82 -3.40 -8.48
N THR A 174 -16.51 -3.77 -9.71
CA THR A 174 -15.46 -3.12 -10.49
C THR A 174 -16.02 -1.79 -11.01
N GLY A 175 -15.23 -0.72 -11.02
CA GLY A 175 -15.65 0.58 -11.54
C GLY A 175 -16.13 0.51 -13.00
N TRP A 176 -16.92 1.49 -13.42
CA TRP A 176 -17.41 1.65 -14.79
C TRP A 176 -16.52 2.61 -15.61
N PRO A 177 -16.64 2.63 -16.96
CA PRO A 177 -15.93 3.59 -17.80
C PRO A 177 -16.28 5.04 -17.44
N GLN A 178 -15.26 5.89 -17.26
CA GLN A 178 -15.44 7.30 -16.99
C GLN A 178 -15.23 8.11 -18.29
N PHE A 179 -16.06 9.13 -18.46
CA PHE A 179 -15.99 10.06 -19.57
C PHE A 179 -15.97 11.49 -19.06
N THR A 180 -15.25 12.38 -19.77
CA THR A 180 -15.19 13.82 -19.50
C THR A 180 -15.30 14.62 -20.78
N ARG A 181 -15.31 15.94 -20.70
CA ARG A 181 -15.32 16.85 -21.85
C ARG A 181 -14.03 16.73 -22.67
N PRO A 182 -14.10 16.91 -24.00
CA PRO A 182 -15.31 17.20 -24.82
C PRO A 182 -16.19 15.97 -25.04
N ALA A 183 -17.47 16.18 -25.38
CA ALA A 183 -18.45 15.09 -25.63
C ALA A 183 -18.10 14.24 -26.86
N GLU A 184 -17.35 14.81 -27.81
CA GLU A 184 -16.79 14.12 -28.97
C GLU A 184 -15.32 14.46 -29.13
N TYR A 185 -14.50 13.43 -29.38
CA TYR A 185 -13.09 13.60 -29.71
C TYR A 185 -12.66 12.59 -30.77
N ARG A 186 -12.24 13.08 -31.94
CA ARG A 186 -11.78 12.27 -33.09
C ARG A 186 -12.81 11.21 -33.54
N GLY A 187 -14.08 11.59 -33.60
CA GLY A 187 -15.18 10.69 -33.96
C GLY A 187 -15.64 9.72 -32.85
N MET A 188 -15.01 9.75 -31.68
CA MET A 188 -15.41 8.97 -30.51
C MET A 188 -16.32 9.81 -29.63
N THR A 189 -17.53 9.34 -29.39
CA THR A 189 -18.56 10.05 -28.61
C THR A 189 -18.75 9.49 -27.22
N VAL A 190 -19.10 10.36 -26.27
CA VAL A 190 -19.60 9.95 -24.96
C VAL A 190 -20.98 9.26 -25.14
N PRO A 191 -21.27 8.14 -24.45
CA PRO A 191 -22.58 7.52 -24.53
C PRO A 191 -23.71 8.48 -24.19
N ASP A 192 -24.76 8.52 -25.03
CA ASP A 192 -25.89 9.46 -24.91
C ASP A 192 -26.59 9.39 -23.55
N VAL A 193 -26.62 8.22 -22.94
CA VAL A 193 -27.19 8.05 -21.60
C VAL A 193 -26.49 8.93 -20.55
N LEU A 194 -25.20 9.18 -20.70
CA LEU A 194 -24.43 10.03 -19.77
C LEU A 194 -24.68 11.53 -20.01
N LEU A 195 -25.17 11.89 -21.18
CA LEU A 195 -25.52 13.26 -21.57
C LEU A 195 -26.99 13.60 -21.30
N SER A 196 -27.82 12.57 -21.01
CA SER A 196 -29.27 12.71 -20.90
C SER A 196 -29.79 13.48 -19.68
N GLY A 197 -28.98 13.62 -18.61
CA GLY A 197 -29.43 14.16 -17.33
C GLY A 197 -30.33 13.21 -16.52
N ASP A 198 -30.72 12.05 -17.07
CA ASP A 198 -31.55 11.05 -16.39
C ASP A 198 -30.69 10.21 -15.41
N HIS A 199 -30.66 10.63 -14.15
CA HIS A 199 -29.87 9.99 -13.11
C HIS A 199 -30.21 8.50 -12.91
N ALA A 200 -31.46 8.08 -13.13
CA ALA A 200 -31.86 6.68 -12.97
C ALA A 200 -31.24 5.82 -14.07
N ARG A 201 -31.34 6.26 -15.33
CA ARG A 201 -30.75 5.59 -16.50
C ARG A 201 -29.23 5.58 -16.41
N ILE A 202 -28.60 6.69 -15.98
CA ILE A 202 -27.15 6.78 -15.77
C ILE A 202 -26.70 5.76 -14.71
N LYS A 203 -27.40 5.64 -13.57
CA LYS A 203 -27.10 4.68 -12.51
C LYS A 203 -27.23 3.24 -13.01
N GLN A 204 -28.26 2.95 -13.81
CA GLN A 204 -28.45 1.63 -14.41
C GLN A 204 -27.33 1.28 -15.38
N TRP A 205 -26.95 2.20 -16.26
CA TRP A 205 -25.84 2.03 -17.20
C TRP A 205 -24.52 1.76 -16.48
N ARG A 206 -24.20 2.55 -15.44
CA ARG A 206 -23.00 2.35 -14.62
C ARG A 206 -22.94 0.94 -14.02
N ARG A 207 -24.06 0.45 -13.47
CA ARG A 207 -24.15 -0.92 -12.93
C ARG A 207 -23.92 -1.99 -14.00
N GLN A 208 -24.50 -1.83 -15.17
CA GLN A 208 -24.30 -2.77 -16.29
C GLN A 208 -22.83 -2.80 -16.74
N GLN A 209 -22.21 -1.64 -16.89
CA GLN A 209 -20.78 -1.56 -17.27
C GLN A 209 -19.86 -2.17 -16.22
N ALA A 210 -20.12 -1.93 -14.95
CA ALA A 210 -19.37 -2.52 -13.84
C ALA A 210 -19.48 -4.05 -13.85
N ALA A 211 -20.70 -4.60 -14.07
CA ALA A 211 -20.93 -6.04 -14.16
C ALA A 211 -20.17 -6.68 -15.34
N GLN A 212 -20.20 -6.04 -16.52
CA GLN A 212 -19.47 -6.51 -17.70
C GLN A 212 -17.94 -6.56 -17.45
N ARG A 213 -17.37 -5.50 -16.86
CA ARG A 213 -15.94 -5.47 -16.50
C ARG A 213 -15.57 -6.56 -15.52
N ARG A 214 -16.41 -6.79 -14.49
CA ARG A 214 -16.17 -7.85 -13.51
C ARG A 214 -16.15 -9.24 -14.17
N ALA A 215 -17.07 -9.50 -15.09
CA ALA A 215 -17.09 -10.77 -15.84
C ALA A 215 -15.79 -10.96 -16.62
N HIS A 216 -15.38 -9.94 -17.38
CA HIS A 216 -14.13 -9.96 -18.14
C HIS A 216 -12.88 -10.16 -17.25
N THR A 217 -12.79 -9.45 -16.13
CA THR A 217 -11.67 -9.60 -15.17
C THR A 217 -11.60 -11.00 -14.58
N LYS A 218 -12.76 -11.64 -14.32
CA LYS A 218 -12.78 -13.03 -13.83
C LYS A 218 -12.31 -14.04 -14.89
N GLU A 219 -12.56 -13.77 -16.17
CA GLU A 219 -12.05 -14.60 -17.26
C GLU A 219 -10.55 -14.50 -17.39
N LEU A 220 -9.99 -13.27 -17.34
CA LEU A 220 -8.54 -13.03 -17.38
C LEU A 220 -7.76 -13.68 -16.21
N LYS A 221 -8.37 -13.82 -15.03
CA LYS A 221 -7.76 -14.49 -13.89
C LYS A 221 -7.82 -16.02 -13.92
N LYS A 222 -8.51 -16.61 -14.90
CA LYS A 222 -8.59 -18.07 -15.08
C LYS A 222 -7.59 -18.60 -16.11
N THR A 223 -7.00 -17.73 -16.89
CA THR A 223 -5.91 -18.00 -17.85
C THR A 223 -4.57 -17.75 -17.22
#